data_0c2d24e969881f8e86c9afb913d8cd81
#
_entry.id   0c2d24e969881f8e86c9afb913d8cd81
#
_cell.length_a   1.000
_cell.length_b   1.000
_cell.length_c   1.000
_cell.angle_alpha   90.00
_cell.angle_beta   90.00
_cell.angle_gamma   90.00
#
_symmetry.space_group_name_H-M   'P 1'
#
loop_
_entity.id
_entity.type
_entity.pdbx_description
1 polymer ?
#
loop_
_entity_poly.entity_id
_entity_poly.type
_entity_poly.pdbx_seq_one_letter_code
_entity_poly.pdbx_strand_id
1 'polypeptide(L)'
;MIQILRKSDQYNTSIFNGNLVANKPVVSGYTAAVAPYSSLFYWSHGIAMNDCEFGLHPHEGFEIMTFILEGNVTHYDTATKVWTPLESGDFQVIQSNSGIQHRERITKGTRSFQIWFDPNFYEAIKEKPAYVDYHRNDFLAIPENGIETITYVGENSKSYVQTPHLVIKRLILDKSSKHNLTLDKNSSYTVYLLKGNGLLDNNDLRENDAIRISDLETLNIEFENGGELFLIQTPQHPDYKTVWN
;
A
#
# COMPACT_ATOMS: atom_id res chain seq x y z
N MET A 1 -2.46 5.08 20.10
CA MET A 1 -1.00 5.28 19.88
C MET A 1 -0.77 5.92 18.52
N ILE A 2 0.14 6.90 18.43
CA ILE A 2 0.55 7.51 17.15
C ILE A 2 2.06 7.36 17.02
N GLN A 3 2.52 6.83 15.88
CA GLN A 3 3.94 6.71 15.53
C GLN A 3 4.18 7.35 14.16
N ILE A 4 5.00 8.39 14.14
CA ILE A 4 5.34 9.11 12.89
C ILE A 4 6.59 8.45 12.29
N LEU A 5 6.54 8.24 10.98
CA LEU A 5 7.60 7.65 10.17
C LEU A 5 8.00 8.69 9.11
N ARG A 6 8.93 9.59 9.47
CA ARG A 6 9.47 10.55 8.51
C ARG A 6 10.11 9.80 7.34
N LYS A 7 10.04 10.35 6.14
CA LYS A 7 10.72 9.76 4.98
C LYS A 7 12.19 9.44 5.29
N SER A 8 12.88 10.31 6.05
CA SER A 8 14.28 10.10 6.49
C SER A 8 14.47 8.89 7.39
N ASP A 9 13.43 8.52 8.15
CA ASP A 9 13.48 7.47 9.18
C ASP A 9 13.00 6.12 8.61
N GLN A 10 12.44 6.12 7.40
CA GLN A 10 12.08 4.92 6.67
C GLN A 10 13.33 4.23 6.10
N TYR A 11 13.24 2.95 5.79
CA TYR A 11 14.33 2.27 5.12
C TYR A 11 14.44 2.74 3.66
N ASN A 12 15.46 3.54 3.39
CA ASN A 12 15.74 4.08 2.06
C ASN A 12 16.75 3.20 1.34
N THR A 13 16.47 2.81 0.11
CA THR A 13 17.32 1.94 -0.70
C THR A 13 17.40 2.39 -2.14
N SER A 14 18.47 1.96 -2.80
CA SER A 14 18.71 2.18 -4.23
C SER A 14 19.17 0.87 -4.84
N ILE A 15 18.50 0.41 -5.88
CA ILE A 15 18.78 -0.84 -6.57
C ILE A 15 18.95 -0.61 -8.07
N PHE A 16 19.45 -1.63 -8.79
CA PHE A 16 19.75 -1.57 -10.22
C PHE A 16 20.68 -0.39 -10.57
N ASN A 17 21.76 -0.20 -9.78
CA ASN A 17 22.73 0.90 -9.94
C ASN A 17 22.09 2.30 -9.93
N GLY A 18 21.05 2.49 -9.11
CA GLY A 18 20.34 3.75 -8.97
C GLY A 18 19.16 3.94 -9.92
N ASN A 19 18.83 2.95 -10.75
CA ASN A 19 17.69 3.05 -11.65
C ASN A 19 16.34 2.98 -10.94
N LEU A 20 16.29 2.36 -9.74
CA LEU A 20 15.13 2.37 -8.87
C LEU A 20 15.55 2.80 -7.46
N VAL A 21 14.90 3.83 -6.93
CA VAL A 21 15.02 4.23 -5.53
C VAL A 21 13.72 3.96 -4.81
N ALA A 22 13.80 3.58 -3.54
CA ALA A 22 12.61 3.31 -2.76
C ALA A 22 12.78 3.73 -1.30
N ASN A 23 11.69 4.21 -0.71
CA ASN A 23 11.54 4.33 0.73
C ASN A 23 10.48 3.34 1.22
N LYS A 24 10.77 2.69 2.35
CA LYS A 24 9.94 1.60 2.88
C LYS A 24 9.49 1.94 4.30
N PRO A 25 8.22 2.35 4.47
CA PRO A 25 7.67 2.61 5.80
C PRO A 25 7.52 1.33 6.64
N VAL A 26 7.31 0.17 6.02
CA VAL A 26 7.21 -1.12 6.71
C VAL A 26 8.11 -2.13 6.01
N VAL A 27 9.05 -2.72 6.75
CA VAL A 27 9.93 -3.78 6.22
C VAL A 27 10.52 -4.62 7.35
N SER A 28 10.67 -5.93 7.12
CA SER A 28 11.29 -6.86 8.06
C SER A 28 12.81 -6.75 8.03
N GLY A 29 13.47 -6.94 9.19
CA GLY A 29 14.92 -7.14 9.30
C GLY A 29 15.78 -5.87 9.33
N TYR A 30 15.19 -4.67 9.35
CA TYR A 30 15.92 -3.40 9.43
C TYR A 30 15.52 -2.58 10.66
N THR A 31 16.49 -2.14 11.43
CA THR A 31 16.29 -1.45 12.72
C THR A 31 15.69 -0.04 12.60
N ALA A 32 15.84 0.60 11.45
CA ALA A 32 15.33 1.95 11.19
C ALA A 32 13.89 1.98 10.66
N ALA A 33 13.32 0.83 10.32
CA ALA A 33 11.99 0.73 9.75
C ALA A 33 10.99 0.16 10.77
N VAL A 34 9.70 0.42 10.55
CA VAL A 34 8.67 -0.27 11.30
C VAL A 34 8.67 -1.74 10.91
N ALA A 35 8.80 -2.62 11.90
CA ALA A 35 8.66 -4.05 11.71
C ALA A 35 7.23 -4.40 11.24
N PRO A 36 7.03 -5.56 10.60
CA PRO A 36 5.71 -6.08 10.29
C PRO A 36 4.78 -6.05 11.51
N TYR A 37 3.52 -5.72 11.27
CA TYR A 37 2.50 -5.70 12.31
C TYR A 37 1.12 -6.04 11.72
N SER A 38 0.23 -6.59 12.54
CA SER A 38 -1.05 -7.08 12.07
C SER A 38 -0.84 -8.06 10.88
N SER A 39 -1.56 -7.87 9.78
CA SER A 39 -1.35 -8.57 8.51
C SER A 39 -0.38 -7.86 7.56
N LEU A 40 0.06 -6.63 7.85
CA LEU A 40 0.94 -5.86 6.98
C LEU A 40 2.41 -6.28 7.16
N PHE A 41 2.97 -6.91 6.12
CA PHE A 41 4.33 -7.45 6.14
C PHE A 41 5.38 -6.51 5.52
N TYR A 42 5.02 -5.84 4.44
CA TYR A 42 5.95 -5.02 3.67
C TYR A 42 5.22 -3.88 2.96
N TRP A 43 5.85 -2.72 2.90
CA TRP A 43 5.38 -1.59 2.10
C TRP A 43 6.58 -0.84 1.52
N SER A 44 6.63 -0.74 0.21
CA SER A 44 7.63 0.03 -0.54
C SER A 44 6.97 1.08 -1.40
N HIS A 45 7.51 2.32 -1.39
CA HIS A 45 7.24 3.35 -2.37
C HIS A 45 8.45 3.43 -3.30
N GLY A 46 8.31 2.90 -4.51
CA GLY A 46 9.33 2.88 -5.54
C GLY A 46 9.21 4.05 -6.51
N ILE A 47 10.36 4.56 -6.95
CA ILE A 47 10.47 5.59 -8.00
C ILE A 47 11.52 5.15 -9.00
N ALA A 48 11.12 4.92 -10.25
CA ALA A 48 12.02 4.56 -11.34
C ALA A 48 12.74 5.80 -11.90
N MET A 49 14.02 5.90 -11.62
CA MET A 49 14.87 6.98 -12.14
C MET A 49 15.22 6.75 -13.61
N ASN A 50 15.25 5.48 -14.03
CA ASN A 50 15.39 5.02 -15.42
C ASN A 50 14.59 3.72 -15.58
N ASP A 51 14.44 3.27 -16.83
CA ASP A 51 13.84 1.97 -17.11
C ASP A 51 14.61 0.87 -16.36
N CYS A 52 13.88 -0.02 -15.73
CA CYS A 52 14.47 -1.13 -15.01
C CYS A 52 13.55 -2.35 -15.01
N GLU A 53 14.09 -3.50 -14.66
CA GLU A 53 13.34 -4.76 -14.64
C GLU A 53 13.73 -5.59 -13.41
N PHE A 54 12.72 -6.03 -12.66
CA PHE A 54 12.86 -7.15 -11.76
C PHE A 54 12.78 -8.44 -12.60
N GLY A 55 13.85 -9.21 -12.64
CA GLY A 55 13.87 -10.52 -13.28
C GLY A 55 12.88 -11.49 -12.61
N LEU A 56 12.68 -12.64 -13.22
CA LEU A 56 11.76 -13.64 -12.69
C LEU A 56 12.19 -14.08 -11.27
N HIS A 57 11.31 -13.90 -10.29
CA HIS A 57 11.56 -14.20 -8.88
C HIS A 57 10.31 -14.79 -8.21
N PRO A 58 10.48 -15.67 -7.19
CA PRO A 58 9.38 -16.39 -6.57
C PRO A 58 8.75 -15.65 -5.39
N HIS A 59 7.45 -15.89 -5.19
CA HIS A 59 6.71 -15.58 -3.98
C HIS A 59 5.81 -16.73 -3.58
N GLU A 60 5.58 -16.90 -2.28
CA GLU A 60 4.74 -17.93 -1.70
C GLU A 60 4.05 -17.39 -0.44
N GLY A 61 2.76 -17.72 -0.26
CA GLY A 61 1.99 -17.50 0.95
C GLY A 61 1.54 -16.06 1.23
N PHE A 62 2.02 -15.06 0.48
CA PHE A 62 1.65 -13.66 0.67
C PHE A 62 0.69 -13.16 -0.39
N GLU A 63 -0.09 -12.17 -0.01
CA GLU A 63 -0.89 -11.37 -0.93
C GLU A 63 -0.11 -10.08 -1.25
N ILE A 64 0.24 -9.90 -2.53
CA ILE A 64 1.08 -8.80 -3.02
C ILE A 64 0.20 -7.85 -3.82
N MET A 65 0.22 -6.58 -3.43
CA MET A 65 -0.56 -5.54 -4.07
C MET A 65 0.37 -4.49 -4.67
N THR A 66 0.18 -4.18 -5.95
CA THR A 66 0.92 -3.14 -6.65
C THR A 66 -0.03 -2.04 -7.10
N PHE A 67 0.18 -0.82 -6.61
CA PHE A 67 -0.58 0.38 -7.00
C PHE A 67 0.30 1.27 -7.87
N ILE A 68 -0.13 1.55 -9.08
CA ILE A 68 0.58 2.46 -9.99
C ILE A 68 0.12 3.88 -9.70
N LEU A 69 0.96 4.66 -9.04
CA LEU A 69 0.67 6.06 -8.69
C LEU A 69 0.88 6.98 -9.90
N GLU A 70 1.96 6.74 -10.64
CA GLU A 70 2.33 7.46 -11.86
C GLU A 70 3.11 6.53 -12.80
N GLY A 71 3.02 6.76 -14.11
CA GLY A 71 3.79 5.99 -15.11
C GLY A 71 3.19 4.64 -15.43
N ASN A 72 4.07 3.65 -15.73
CA ASN A 72 3.65 2.36 -16.25
C ASN A 72 4.54 1.23 -15.74
N VAL A 73 3.91 0.09 -15.45
CA VAL A 73 4.57 -1.19 -15.18
C VAL A 73 4.02 -2.22 -16.14
N THR A 74 4.86 -3.11 -16.64
CA THR A 74 4.40 -4.30 -17.37
C THR A 74 4.79 -5.52 -16.55
N HIS A 75 3.78 -6.30 -16.18
CA HIS A 75 3.89 -7.46 -15.33
C HIS A 75 3.79 -8.76 -16.13
N TYR A 76 4.52 -9.80 -15.71
CA TYR A 76 4.46 -11.17 -16.21
C TYR A 76 4.51 -12.14 -15.04
N ASP A 77 3.72 -13.20 -15.09
CA ASP A 77 3.76 -14.28 -14.10
C ASP A 77 3.70 -15.67 -14.72
N THR A 78 4.06 -16.68 -13.90
CA THR A 78 4.11 -18.10 -14.33
C THR A 78 2.75 -18.78 -14.33
N ALA A 79 1.72 -18.19 -13.75
CA ALA A 79 0.37 -18.74 -13.75
C ALA A 79 -0.34 -18.41 -15.07
N THR A 80 -0.32 -17.15 -15.49
CA THR A 80 -0.96 -16.69 -16.74
C THR A 80 -0.03 -16.82 -17.95
N LYS A 81 1.28 -16.63 -17.77
CA LYS A 81 2.34 -16.61 -18.81
C LYS A 81 2.12 -15.51 -19.86
N VAL A 82 1.48 -14.42 -19.45
CA VAL A 82 1.16 -13.27 -20.31
C VAL A 82 1.80 -12.02 -19.71
N TRP A 83 2.26 -11.11 -20.58
CA TRP A 83 2.64 -9.76 -20.19
C TRP A 83 1.41 -8.87 -20.18
N THR A 84 1.12 -8.26 -19.03
CA THR A 84 -0.01 -7.33 -18.86
C THR A 84 0.50 -5.93 -18.49
N PRO A 85 0.03 -4.88 -19.18
CA PRO A 85 0.38 -3.52 -18.83
C PRO A 85 -0.48 -3.03 -17.66
N LEU A 86 0.13 -2.25 -16.77
CA LEU A 86 -0.52 -1.49 -15.71
C LEU A 86 -0.16 -0.03 -15.89
N GLU A 87 -1.15 0.84 -15.84
CA GLU A 87 -1.02 2.28 -16.03
C GLU A 87 -1.35 3.05 -14.72
N SER A 88 -1.06 4.34 -14.71
CA SER A 88 -1.38 5.22 -13.57
C SER A 88 -2.84 5.10 -13.14
N GLY A 89 -3.04 4.76 -11.87
CA GLY A 89 -4.32 4.52 -11.23
C GLY A 89 -4.76 3.05 -11.22
N ASP A 90 -4.07 2.17 -11.93
CA ASP A 90 -4.34 0.73 -11.91
C ASP A 90 -3.80 0.10 -10.61
N PHE A 91 -4.38 -1.03 -10.27
CA PHE A 91 -4.09 -1.78 -9.07
C PHE A 91 -4.08 -3.27 -9.36
N GLN A 92 -3.03 -3.96 -8.90
CA GLN A 92 -2.85 -5.39 -9.10
C GLN A 92 -2.86 -6.13 -7.77
N VAL A 93 -3.49 -7.29 -7.73
CA VAL A 93 -3.45 -8.25 -6.61
C VAL A 93 -2.87 -9.57 -7.10
N ILE A 94 -1.78 -10.02 -6.47
CA ILE A 94 -1.21 -11.34 -6.63
C ILE A 94 -1.43 -12.10 -5.32
N GLN A 95 -2.18 -13.18 -5.37
CA GLN A 95 -2.30 -14.15 -4.29
C GLN A 95 -1.28 -15.24 -4.57
N SER A 96 -0.08 -15.11 -3.97
CA SER A 96 1.06 -16.00 -4.30
C SER A 96 0.85 -17.44 -3.85
N ASN A 97 0.06 -17.65 -2.80
CA ASN A 97 -0.47 -18.94 -2.34
C ASN A 97 0.60 -20.04 -2.33
N SER A 98 0.41 -21.18 -3.02
CA SER A 98 1.39 -22.28 -3.09
C SER A 98 2.60 -22.02 -3.97
N GLY A 99 2.77 -20.79 -4.42
CA GLY A 99 3.95 -20.34 -5.17
C GLY A 99 3.64 -19.86 -6.58
N ILE A 100 4.16 -18.67 -6.89
CA ILE A 100 4.16 -18.06 -8.21
C ILE A 100 5.51 -17.39 -8.44
N GLN A 101 5.94 -17.31 -9.69
CA GLN A 101 7.05 -16.44 -10.06
C GLN A 101 6.55 -15.34 -10.96
N HIS A 102 7.05 -14.12 -10.74
CA HIS A 102 6.72 -12.99 -11.57
C HIS A 102 7.96 -12.15 -11.93
N ARG A 103 7.79 -11.26 -12.87
CA ARG A 103 8.77 -10.26 -13.29
C ARG A 103 8.07 -8.98 -13.67
N GLU A 104 8.74 -7.84 -13.48
CA GLU A 104 8.15 -6.53 -13.66
C GLU A 104 9.11 -5.63 -14.44
N ARG A 105 8.63 -5.02 -15.53
CA ARG A 105 9.31 -3.96 -16.26
C ARG A 105 8.71 -2.63 -15.84
N ILE A 106 9.57 -1.73 -15.40
CA ILE A 106 9.16 -0.45 -14.85
C ILE A 106 9.77 0.65 -15.73
N THR A 107 8.94 1.52 -16.28
CA THR A 107 9.41 2.62 -17.13
C THR A 107 9.89 3.78 -16.28
N LYS A 108 10.84 4.56 -16.81
CA LYS A 108 11.33 5.79 -16.18
C LYS A 108 10.19 6.71 -15.77
N GLY A 109 10.27 7.29 -14.57
CA GLY A 109 9.28 8.18 -14.00
C GLY A 109 8.12 7.49 -13.31
N THR A 110 8.04 6.16 -13.36
CA THR A 110 7.02 5.41 -12.63
C THR A 110 7.19 5.58 -11.14
N ARG A 111 6.08 5.84 -10.45
CA ARG A 111 5.94 5.80 -8.99
C ARG A 111 4.91 4.73 -8.66
N SER A 112 5.26 3.84 -7.75
CA SER A 112 4.36 2.74 -7.37
C SER A 112 4.50 2.39 -5.89
N PHE A 113 3.41 1.90 -5.32
CA PHE A 113 3.49 1.12 -4.09
C PHE A 113 3.53 -0.37 -4.42
N GLN A 114 4.36 -1.09 -3.68
CA GLN A 114 4.25 -2.54 -3.56
C GLN A 114 4.07 -2.87 -2.09
N ILE A 115 2.95 -3.52 -1.76
CA ILE A 115 2.48 -3.75 -0.39
C ILE A 115 2.15 -5.23 -0.26
N TRP A 116 2.69 -5.89 0.79
CA TRP A 116 2.47 -7.30 1.01
C TRP A 116 1.75 -7.53 2.33
N PHE A 117 0.77 -8.41 2.26
CA PHE A 117 0.00 -8.83 3.43
C PHE A 117 0.14 -10.34 3.64
N ASP A 118 0.02 -10.75 4.90
CA ASP A 118 -0.16 -12.14 5.29
C ASP A 118 -1.67 -12.44 5.35
N PRO A 119 -2.22 -13.21 4.40
CA PRO A 119 -3.65 -13.53 4.37
C PRO A 119 -4.02 -14.75 5.24
N ASN A 120 -3.23 -15.13 6.22
CA ASN A 120 -3.07 -16.41 6.87
C ASN A 120 -2.17 -17.35 6.05
N PHE A 121 -0.88 -17.10 6.13
CA PHE A 121 0.16 -17.80 5.36
C PHE A 121 -0.02 -19.32 5.33
N TYR A 122 -0.28 -19.94 6.49
CA TYR A 122 -0.38 -21.40 6.62
C TYR A 122 -1.60 -22.01 5.94
N GLU A 123 -2.62 -21.22 5.65
CA GLU A 123 -3.76 -21.64 4.82
C GLU A 123 -3.52 -21.27 3.36
N ALA A 124 -2.98 -20.09 3.09
CA ALA A 124 -2.71 -19.59 1.74
C ALA A 124 -1.83 -20.55 0.94
N ILE A 125 -0.75 -21.09 1.54
CA ILE A 125 0.15 -22.03 0.84
C ILE A 125 -0.51 -23.33 0.38
N LYS A 126 -1.72 -23.63 0.82
CA LYS A 126 -2.51 -24.80 0.39
C LYS A 126 -3.33 -24.53 -0.87
N GLU A 127 -3.51 -23.25 -1.22
CA GLU A 127 -4.32 -22.81 -2.34
C GLU A 127 -3.48 -22.62 -3.60
N LYS A 128 -4.13 -22.58 -4.76
CA LYS A 128 -3.47 -22.27 -6.02
C LYS A 128 -3.23 -20.76 -6.12
N PRO A 129 -2.10 -20.33 -6.73
CA PRO A 129 -1.87 -18.91 -6.96
C PRO A 129 -2.94 -18.31 -7.88
N ALA A 130 -3.28 -17.05 -7.61
CA ALA A 130 -4.21 -16.28 -8.39
C ALA A 130 -3.67 -14.85 -8.62
N TYR A 131 -4.20 -14.20 -9.63
CA TYR A 131 -3.76 -12.90 -10.07
C TYR A 131 -4.90 -12.14 -10.72
N VAL A 132 -5.07 -10.88 -10.37
CA VAL A 132 -6.10 -10.00 -10.94
C VAL A 132 -5.55 -8.58 -11.09
N ASP A 133 -5.74 -8.00 -12.27
CA ASP A 133 -5.57 -6.57 -12.52
C ASP A 133 -6.92 -5.85 -12.42
N TYR A 134 -6.91 -4.74 -11.71
CA TYR A 134 -8.03 -3.81 -11.63
C TYR A 134 -7.64 -2.49 -12.28
N HIS A 135 -8.49 -1.97 -13.13
CA HIS A 135 -8.25 -0.70 -13.80
C HIS A 135 -8.80 0.47 -12.99
N ARG A 136 -8.21 1.64 -13.13
CA ARG A 136 -8.62 2.87 -12.43
C ARG A 136 -10.13 3.15 -12.52
N ASN A 137 -10.76 2.80 -13.64
CA ASN A 137 -12.18 3.02 -13.85
C ASN A 137 -13.08 2.03 -13.06
N ASP A 138 -12.51 1.01 -12.44
CA ASP A 138 -13.22 0.10 -11.54
C ASP A 138 -13.52 0.73 -10.18
N PHE A 139 -12.80 1.81 -9.84
CA PHE A 139 -12.89 2.50 -8.55
C PHE A 139 -13.34 3.95 -8.75
N LEU A 140 -14.55 4.25 -8.29
CA LEU A 140 -15.09 5.59 -8.37
C LEU A 140 -14.61 6.42 -7.17
N ALA A 141 -14.22 7.65 -7.44
CA ALA A 141 -14.02 8.64 -6.40
C ALA A 141 -15.39 9.13 -5.92
N ILE A 142 -15.66 8.98 -4.63
CA ILE A 142 -16.92 9.40 -4.01
C ILE A 142 -16.64 10.68 -3.22
N PRO A 143 -17.16 11.85 -3.67
CA PRO A 143 -16.98 13.09 -2.97
C PRO A 143 -17.94 13.18 -1.76
N GLU A 144 -17.40 13.50 -0.61
CA GLU A 144 -18.17 13.75 0.60
C GLU A 144 -17.45 14.78 1.48
N ASN A 145 -18.11 15.87 1.81
CA ASN A 145 -17.62 16.91 2.75
C ASN A 145 -16.20 17.44 2.45
N GLY A 146 -15.81 17.60 1.18
CA GLY A 146 -14.49 18.09 0.79
C GLY A 146 -13.37 17.03 0.79
N ILE A 147 -13.76 15.76 0.87
CA ILE A 147 -12.88 14.61 0.64
C ILE A 147 -13.45 13.80 -0.51
N GLU A 148 -12.63 13.51 -1.52
CA GLU A 148 -12.94 12.45 -2.48
C GLU A 148 -12.28 11.15 -2.01
N THR A 149 -13.08 10.10 -1.82
CA THR A 149 -12.61 8.80 -1.35
C THR A 149 -12.66 7.77 -2.48
N ILE A 150 -11.52 7.16 -2.77
CA ILE A 150 -11.41 5.98 -3.63
C ILE A 150 -11.16 4.77 -2.73
N THR A 151 -12.07 3.78 -2.76
CA THR A 151 -11.92 2.54 -1.99
C THR A 151 -11.42 1.43 -2.91
N TYR A 152 -10.15 1.07 -2.76
CA TYR A 152 -9.53 -0.04 -3.51
C TYR A 152 -9.88 -1.40 -2.91
N VAL A 153 -9.87 -1.51 -1.58
CA VAL A 153 -10.19 -2.72 -0.83
C VAL A 153 -11.12 -2.35 0.31
N GLY A 154 -12.16 -3.16 0.55
CA GLY A 154 -13.12 -2.96 1.62
C GLY A 154 -14.56 -3.09 1.14
N GLU A 155 -15.49 -2.67 1.99
CA GLU A 155 -16.92 -2.73 1.68
C GLU A 155 -17.24 -1.94 0.40
N ASN A 156 -18.06 -2.53 -0.47
CA ASN A 156 -18.47 -2.00 -1.78
C ASN A 156 -17.34 -1.83 -2.81
N SER A 157 -16.13 -2.34 -2.54
CA SER A 157 -15.07 -2.44 -3.55
C SER A 157 -15.31 -3.64 -4.48
N LYS A 158 -14.86 -3.52 -5.73
CA LYS A 158 -14.86 -4.63 -6.69
C LYS A 158 -13.71 -5.60 -6.48
N SER A 159 -12.68 -5.20 -5.73
CA SER A 159 -11.50 -6.03 -5.54
C SER A 159 -11.79 -7.22 -4.62
N TYR A 160 -11.26 -8.37 -5.01
CA TYR A 160 -11.21 -9.55 -4.17
C TYR A 160 -9.83 -9.69 -3.55
N VAL A 161 -9.78 -9.81 -2.22
CA VAL A 161 -8.57 -10.02 -1.45
C VAL A 161 -8.77 -11.16 -0.45
N GLN A 162 -7.70 -11.89 -0.14
CA GLN A 162 -7.72 -12.98 0.85
C GLN A 162 -7.46 -12.47 2.27
N THR A 163 -6.75 -11.35 2.41
CA THR A 163 -6.41 -10.77 3.72
C THR A 163 -7.68 -10.31 4.44
N PRO A 164 -8.03 -10.93 5.59
CA PRO A 164 -9.26 -10.61 6.29
C PRO A 164 -9.29 -9.18 6.82
N HIS A 165 -10.46 -8.53 6.74
CA HIS A 165 -10.72 -7.20 7.30
C HIS A 165 -9.78 -6.09 6.80
N LEU A 166 -9.13 -6.31 5.66
CA LEU A 166 -8.29 -5.29 5.03
C LEU A 166 -9.15 -4.21 4.40
N VAL A 167 -8.79 -2.93 4.65
CA VAL A 167 -9.35 -1.78 3.93
C VAL A 167 -8.21 -0.94 3.40
N ILE A 168 -8.29 -0.56 2.12
CA ILE A 168 -7.33 0.33 1.47
C ILE A 168 -8.11 1.45 0.77
N LYS A 169 -7.76 2.69 1.11
CA LYS A 169 -8.39 3.89 0.54
C LYS A 169 -7.36 4.92 0.12
N ARG A 170 -7.72 5.71 -0.88
CA ARG A 170 -7.06 6.96 -1.22
C ARG A 170 -8.03 8.10 -0.90
N LEU A 171 -7.55 9.09 -0.17
CA LEU A 171 -8.31 10.28 0.21
C LEU A 171 -7.70 11.48 -0.49
N ILE A 172 -8.48 12.19 -1.28
CA ILE A 172 -8.08 13.41 -1.95
C ILE A 172 -8.81 14.55 -1.23
N LEU A 173 -8.04 15.45 -0.66
CA LEU A 173 -8.51 16.51 0.22
C LEU A 173 -8.54 17.84 -0.51
N ASP A 174 -9.66 18.54 -0.43
CA ASP A 174 -9.78 19.91 -0.92
C ASP A 174 -8.91 20.90 -0.12
N LYS A 175 -8.75 22.10 -0.67
CA LYS A 175 -8.11 23.22 0.06
C LYS A 175 -8.90 23.59 1.30
N SER A 176 -8.18 23.99 2.35
CA SER A 176 -8.73 24.33 3.66
C SER A 176 -9.55 23.22 4.31
N SER A 177 -9.17 21.97 4.03
CA SER A 177 -9.84 20.80 4.57
C SER A 177 -9.53 20.62 6.05
N LYS A 178 -10.60 20.53 6.85
CA LYS A 178 -10.54 20.15 8.27
C LYS A 178 -11.58 19.06 8.52
N HIS A 179 -11.12 17.90 8.86
CA HIS A 179 -11.97 16.72 9.02
C HIS A 179 -11.65 15.98 10.30
N ASN A 180 -12.67 15.34 10.86
CA ASN A 180 -12.54 14.39 11.93
C ASN A 180 -13.02 13.03 11.40
N LEU A 181 -12.07 12.12 11.13
CA LEU A 181 -12.40 10.79 10.66
C LEU A 181 -12.68 9.88 11.85
N THR A 182 -13.79 9.15 11.77
CA THR A 182 -14.08 8.08 12.72
C THR A 182 -13.22 6.87 12.41
N LEU A 183 -12.57 6.33 13.43
CA LEU A 183 -11.72 5.15 13.36
C LEU A 183 -12.32 4.00 14.19
N ASP A 184 -12.09 2.78 13.77
CA ASP A 184 -12.32 1.61 14.61
C ASP A 184 -11.11 1.39 15.52
N LYS A 185 -11.30 1.50 16.83
CA LYS A 185 -10.24 1.32 17.82
C LYS A 185 -9.62 -0.09 17.85
N ASN A 186 -10.30 -1.09 17.27
CA ASN A 186 -9.78 -2.45 17.17
C ASN A 186 -8.92 -2.64 15.91
N SER A 187 -8.74 -1.58 15.11
CA SER A 187 -7.94 -1.57 13.90
C SER A 187 -6.65 -0.79 14.07
N SER A 188 -5.62 -1.19 13.35
CA SER A 188 -4.41 -0.41 13.10
C SER A 188 -4.51 0.27 11.74
N TYR A 189 -4.15 1.54 11.71
CA TYR A 189 -4.12 2.32 10.48
C TYR A 189 -2.69 2.75 10.17
N THR A 190 -2.34 2.71 8.89
CA THR A 190 -1.15 3.38 8.37
C THR A 190 -1.59 4.35 7.30
N VAL A 191 -1.28 5.61 7.50
CA VAL A 191 -1.59 6.69 6.56
C VAL A 191 -0.29 7.19 5.97
N TYR A 192 -0.19 7.19 4.65
CA TYR A 192 0.95 7.70 3.89
C TYR A 192 0.55 8.99 3.17
N LEU A 193 1.35 10.05 3.32
CA LEU A 193 1.09 11.31 2.64
C LEU A 193 1.69 11.26 1.24
N LEU A 194 0.83 11.11 0.22
CA LEU A 194 1.22 11.06 -1.19
C LEU A 194 1.56 12.42 -1.76
N LYS A 195 0.80 13.46 -1.34
CA LYS A 195 0.93 14.80 -1.88
C LYS A 195 0.54 15.87 -0.87
N GLY A 196 1.29 16.96 -0.84
CA GLY A 196 1.02 18.12 0.00
C GLY A 196 1.72 18.05 1.36
N ASN A 197 1.23 18.84 2.28
CA ASN A 197 1.63 18.88 3.68
C ASN A 197 0.44 19.27 4.56
N GLY A 198 0.37 18.75 5.76
CA GLY A 198 -0.76 18.98 6.65
C GLY A 198 -0.53 18.42 8.05
N LEU A 199 -1.55 18.51 8.87
CA LEU A 199 -1.55 18.00 10.23
C LEU A 199 -2.48 16.78 10.35
N LEU A 200 -1.98 15.73 10.99
CA LEU A 200 -2.77 14.60 11.46
C LEU A 200 -2.63 14.53 12.99
N ASP A 201 -3.74 14.77 13.70
CA ASP A 201 -3.77 14.93 15.17
C ASP A 201 -2.64 15.84 15.69
N ASN A 202 -2.53 17.06 15.12
CA ASN A 202 -1.49 18.06 15.42
C ASN A 202 -0.05 17.63 15.08
N ASN A 203 0.15 16.50 14.42
CA ASN A 203 1.46 16.09 13.93
C ASN A 203 1.65 16.60 12.51
N ASP A 204 2.67 17.43 12.30
CA ASP A 204 3.07 17.92 10.97
C ASP A 204 3.57 16.74 10.12
N LEU A 205 2.97 16.55 8.95
CA LEU A 205 3.37 15.57 7.95
C LEU A 205 3.69 16.25 6.62
N ARG A 206 4.70 15.71 5.96
CA ARG A 206 5.17 16.14 4.64
C ARG A 206 5.05 14.97 3.67
N GLU A 207 5.12 15.31 2.40
CA GLU A 207 5.07 14.31 1.33
C GLU A 207 6.08 13.19 1.54
N ASN A 208 5.60 11.96 1.44
CA ASN A 208 6.28 10.69 1.70
C ASN A 208 6.53 10.36 3.18
N ASP A 209 6.05 11.15 4.13
CA ASP A 209 5.93 10.72 5.51
C ASP A 209 4.78 9.72 5.66
N ALA A 210 4.86 8.85 6.66
CA ALA A 210 3.78 7.97 7.06
C ALA A 210 3.49 8.09 8.55
N ILE A 211 2.30 7.71 8.97
CA ILE A 211 1.89 7.67 10.36
C ILE A 211 1.16 6.36 10.63
N ARG A 212 1.58 5.64 11.67
CA ARG A 212 0.86 4.48 12.18
C ARG A 212 0.01 4.88 13.37
N ILE A 213 -1.24 4.44 13.37
CA ILE A 213 -2.23 4.79 14.38
C ILE A 213 -2.88 3.51 14.91
N SER A 214 -3.00 3.39 16.23
CA SER A 214 -3.78 2.37 16.91
C SER A 214 -4.43 2.93 18.17
N ASP A 215 -5.48 2.28 18.66
CA ASP A 215 -6.18 2.64 19.91
C ASP A 215 -6.78 4.06 19.90
N LEU A 216 -7.17 4.57 18.73
CA LEU A 216 -7.88 5.83 18.57
C LEU A 216 -9.25 5.60 17.94
N GLU A 217 -10.23 6.40 18.33
CA GLU A 217 -11.59 6.39 17.79
C GLU A 217 -11.81 7.50 16.77
N THR A 218 -10.89 8.48 16.73
CA THR A 218 -10.97 9.61 15.80
C THR A 218 -9.59 10.04 15.33
N LEU A 219 -9.51 10.63 14.16
CA LEU A 219 -8.30 11.23 13.59
C LEU A 219 -8.64 12.62 13.02
N ASN A 220 -8.04 13.65 13.56
CA ASN A 220 -8.18 15.00 13.02
C ASN A 220 -7.21 15.18 11.83
N ILE A 221 -7.72 15.72 10.74
CA ILE A 221 -6.97 15.99 9.51
C ILE A 221 -7.14 17.47 9.16
N GLU A 222 -6.02 18.18 8.96
CA GLU A 222 -6.02 19.57 8.55
C GLU A 222 -5.04 19.81 7.40
N PHE A 223 -5.55 20.27 6.24
CA PHE A 223 -4.77 20.58 5.05
C PHE A 223 -5.18 21.93 4.49
N GLU A 224 -4.29 22.92 4.57
CA GLU A 224 -4.57 24.27 4.07
C GLU A 224 -4.64 24.32 2.53
N ASN A 225 -3.73 23.63 1.86
CA ASN A 225 -3.59 23.65 0.40
C ASN A 225 -4.12 22.40 -0.30
N GLY A 226 -4.90 21.59 0.43
CA GLY A 226 -5.31 20.27 -0.02
C GLY A 226 -4.18 19.25 0.06
N GLY A 227 -4.50 18.00 -0.21
CA GLY A 227 -3.52 16.92 -0.11
C GLY A 227 -4.07 15.58 -0.56
N GLU A 228 -3.22 14.57 -0.48
CA GLU A 228 -3.57 13.22 -0.89
C GLU A 228 -2.99 12.21 0.09
N LEU A 229 -3.85 11.40 0.67
CA LEU A 229 -3.50 10.38 1.64
C LEU A 229 -3.78 8.99 1.07
N PHE A 230 -2.91 8.04 1.37
CA PHE A 230 -3.14 6.62 1.14
C PHE A 230 -3.26 5.93 2.50
N LEU A 231 -4.40 5.32 2.75
CA LEU A 231 -4.76 4.75 4.04
C LEU A 231 -4.90 3.24 3.92
N ILE A 232 -4.22 2.52 4.81
CA ILE A 232 -4.39 1.08 5.03
C ILE A 232 -4.95 0.87 6.43
N GLN A 233 -6.02 0.10 6.54
CA GLN A 233 -6.58 -0.38 7.79
C GLN A 233 -6.47 -1.89 7.84
N THR A 234 -5.97 -2.41 8.96
CA THR A 234 -5.89 -3.85 9.26
C THR A 234 -6.45 -4.10 10.65
N PRO A 235 -6.95 -5.29 11.00
CA PRO A 235 -7.30 -5.60 12.39
C PRO A 235 -6.06 -5.42 13.28
N GLN A 236 -6.21 -4.87 14.48
CA GLN A 236 -5.07 -4.71 15.39
C GLN A 236 -4.47 -6.06 15.78
N HIS A 237 -5.33 -7.06 15.96
CA HIS A 237 -4.98 -8.44 16.27
C HIS A 237 -5.68 -9.36 15.26
N PRO A 238 -4.97 -9.87 14.24
CA PRO A 238 -5.52 -10.92 13.38
C PRO A 238 -5.97 -12.13 14.18
N ASP A 239 -7.02 -12.79 13.75
CA ASP A 239 -7.56 -14.01 14.37
C ASP A 239 -6.77 -15.28 14.00
N TYR A 240 -5.65 -15.11 13.33
CA TYR A 240 -4.70 -16.14 12.94
C TYR A 240 -3.27 -15.74 13.28
N LYS A 241 -2.38 -16.73 13.33
CA LYS A 241 -0.94 -16.52 13.56
C LYS A 241 -0.28 -16.07 12.26
N THR A 242 0.33 -14.87 12.27
CA THR A 242 1.17 -14.40 11.16
C THR A 242 2.56 -15.03 11.22
N VAL A 243 3.30 -15.00 10.10
CA VAL A 243 4.64 -15.61 10.03
C VAL A 243 5.72 -14.90 10.87
N TRP A 244 5.44 -13.72 11.40
CA TRP A 244 6.36 -12.94 12.26
C TRP A 244 5.95 -12.90 13.73
N ASN A 245 4.87 -13.58 14.14
CA ASN A 245 4.37 -13.64 15.52
C ASN A 245 4.38 -15.08 16.04
#